data_472851a15ef2cc0abf5ea9c25e2c1422
#
_entry.id   472851a15ef2cc0abf5ea9c25e2c1422
#
_cell.length_a   1.000
_cell.length_b   1.000
_cell.length_c   1.000
_cell.angle_alpha   90.00
_cell.angle_beta   90.00
_cell.angle_gamma   90.00
#
_symmetry.space_group_name_H-M   'P 1'
#
loop_
_entity.id
_entity.type
_entity.pdbx_description
1 polymer ?
#
loop_
_entity_poly.entity_id
_entity_poly.type
_entity_poly.pdbx_seq_one_letter_code
_entity_poly.pdbx_strand_id
1 'polypeptide(L)'
;MIQQKTKSTTEKSTQRSYPLMKGLMVLLICSQLSACSDTTIHKLEGAAQGTTYHISYWSKTSIDNAAVVNAVKTELDAIDKTLSNYRPDSVIEVFNSTENTDSQEVGAEIVKLVRIAQTVSVATQGCYDLTMKPLFDLWGFRGEAPAMPDAAIIHKLQSRIGMAKLEVIDDSHLRKKLADLKVDLSSIAQGYSVSEISHVLEQLGITDYLVEIGGELQTRGYKPDQQPWRIALERPLPGDMHMQKRITMPKDTQMAVMTSGTYNHYFDFQGQRYSHILDARNGRPITHDLVSVTVIHEDPTIADAWDTALLCLGQKDGLLAANLAHIPALFIQQQGTELIESKSDALNTLDKITIE
;
A
#
# COMPACT_ATOMS: atom_id res chain seq x y z
N MET A 1 -54.36 -91.32 -22.27
CA MET A 1 -54.91 -92.44 -21.46
C MET A 1 -54.99 -91.97 -20.03
N ILE A 2 -56.23 -91.96 -19.50
CA ILE A 2 -56.60 -91.89 -18.08
C ILE A 2 -56.36 -90.60 -17.34
N GLN A 3 -57.34 -89.79 -17.22
CA GLN A 3 -58.50 -89.66 -16.33
C GLN A 3 -58.22 -89.36 -14.86
N GLN A 4 -58.77 -88.22 -14.45
CA GLN A 4 -59.63 -87.99 -13.26
C GLN A 4 -58.88 -87.78 -11.95
N LYS A 5 -59.31 -86.94 -11.02
CA LYS A 5 -60.64 -86.49 -10.57
C LYS A 5 -60.50 -85.28 -9.64
N THR A 6 -61.44 -84.43 -9.75
CA THR A 6 -61.91 -83.41 -8.81
C THR A 6 -61.94 -83.80 -7.34
N LYS A 7 -61.62 -82.86 -6.44
CA LYS A 7 -62.42 -82.60 -5.22
C LYS A 7 -62.28 -81.16 -4.72
N SER A 8 -63.44 -80.54 -4.66
CA SER A 8 -63.78 -79.31 -3.97
C SER A 8 -63.63 -79.45 -2.47
N THR A 9 -63.07 -78.45 -1.81
CA THR A 9 -63.44 -78.17 -0.41
C THR A 9 -63.31 -76.66 -0.18
N THR A 10 -64.47 -76.10 0.11
CA THR A 10 -64.75 -74.77 0.64
C THR A 10 -64.16 -74.61 2.02
N GLU A 11 -63.38 -73.61 2.26
CA GLU A 11 -63.20 -73.18 3.63
C GLU A 11 -63.12 -71.65 3.72
N LYS A 12 -63.72 -71.13 4.74
CA LYS A 12 -64.21 -69.82 5.12
C LYS A 12 -63.15 -68.72 5.17
N SER A 13 -63.55 -67.56 4.61
CA SER A 13 -62.94 -66.32 4.81
C SER A 13 -62.94 -65.82 6.26
N THR A 14 -61.77 -65.53 6.81
CA THR A 14 -61.66 -64.75 8.02
C THR A 14 -60.99 -63.41 7.60
N GLN A 15 -61.82 -62.39 7.53
CA GLN A 15 -61.38 -61.04 7.37
C GLN A 15 -60.61 -60.62 8.63
N ARG A 16 -59.30 -60.37 8.51
CA ARG A 16 -58.50 -59.61 9.48
C ARG A 16 -58.37 -58.20 8.98
N SER A 17 -59.09 -57.33 9.61
CA SER A 17 -58.92 -55.85 9.48
C SER A 17 -57.56 -55.41 9.99
N TYR A 18 -56.75 -54.84 9.11
CA TYR A 18 -55.52 -54.07 9.49
C TYR A 18 -55.89 -52.62 9.63
N PRO A 19 -55.43 -51.92 10.70
CA PRO A 19 -55.67 -50.47 10.84
C PRO A 19 -54.83 -49.71 9.86
N LEU A 20 -55.42 -48.73 9.15
CA LEU A 20 -54.78 -47.75 8.33
C LEU A 20 -53.83 -46.93 9.20
N MET A 21 -52.54 -47.20 9.12
CA MET A 21 -51.49 -46.24 9.57
C MET A 21 -51.43 -45.10 8.56
N LYS A 22 -51.99 -43.96 8.93
CA LYS A 22 -51.78 -42.68 8.23
C LYS A 22 -50.32 -42.31 8.42
N GLY A 23 -49.49 -42.66 7.44
CA GLY A 23 -48.10 -42.13 7.33
C GLY A 23 -48.15 -40.64 7.08
N LEU A 24 -47.83 -39.85 8.10
CA LEU A 24 -47.60 -38.42 8.01
C LEU A 24 -46.24 -38.22 7.29
N MET A 25 -46.28 -38.00 5.99
CA MET A 25 -45.11 -37.65 5.20
C MET A 25 -44.75 -36.19 5.52
N VAL A 26 -43.84 -36.01 6.50
CA VAL A 26 -43.22 -34.70 6.78
C VAL A 26 -42.34 -34.38 5.61
N LEU A 27 -42.81 -33.52 4.70
CA LEU A 27 -41.98 -32.86 3.69
C LEU A 27 -41.02 -31.90 4.42
N LEU A 28 -39.78 -32.36 4.62
CA LEU A 28 -38.67 -31.47 5.00
C LEU A 28 -38.40 -30.59 3.78
N ILE A 29 -39.01 -29.40 3.74
CA ILE A 29 -38.63 -28.32 2.83
C ILE A 29 -37.29 -27.80 3.37
N CYS A 30 -36.18 -28.38 2.87
CA CYS A 30 -34.89 -27.70 2.95
C CYS A 30 -35.02 -26.39 2.16
N SER A 31 -35.39 -25.30 2.84
CA SER A 31 -35.20 -23.97 2.32
C SER A 31 -33.69 -23.78 2.16
N GLN A 32 -33.19 -24.03 0.96
CA GLN A 32 -31.90 -23.56 0.54
C GLN A 32 -31.99 -22.03 0.55
N LEU A 33 -31.52 -21.41 1.64
CA LEU A 33 -31.16 -20.04 1.64
C LEU A 33 -30.01 -19.90 0.60
N SER A 34 -30.39 -19.65 -0.65
CA SER A 34 -29.47 -19.15 -1.63
C SER A 34 -29.01 -17.79 -1.07
N ALA A 35 -27.90 -17.78 -0.34
CA ALA A 35 -27.18 -16.57 -0.09
C ALA A 35 -26.87 -16.00 -1.47
N CYS A 36 -27.56 -14.93 -1.89
CA CYS A 36 -27.15 -14.14 -3.03
C CYS A 36 -25.72 -13.70 -2.73
N SER A 37 -24.74 -14.34 -3.35
CA SER A 37 -23.39 -13.79 -3.38
C SER A 37 -23.47 -12.48 -4.13
N ASP A 38 -23.23 -11.38 -3.44
CA ASP A 38 -23.10 -10.08 -4.10
C ASP A 38 -21.78 -10.13 -4.88
N THR A 39 -21.88 -10.29 -6.20
CA THR A 39 -20.72 -10.32 -7.11
C THR A 39 -20.39 -8.94 -7.65
N THR A 40 -20.97 -7.89 -7.08
CA THR A 40 -20.74 -6.51 -7.49
C THR A 40 -19.43 -5.99 -6.92
N ILE A 41 -18.61 -5.37 -7.75
CA ILE A 41 -17.46 -4.61 -7.27
C ILE A 41 -17.97 -3.27 -6.75
N HIS A 42 -17.78 -3.04 -5.46
CA HIS A 42 -18.02 -1.76 -4.82
C HIS A 42 -16.81 -0.85 -5.03
N LYS A 43 -17.07 0.43 -5.22
CA LYS A 43 -16.03 1.45 -5.38
C LYS A 43 -16.23 2.55 -4.35
N LEU A 44 -15.16 2.95 -3.73
CA LEU A 44 -15.08 4.07 -2.82
C LEU A 44 -13.94 4.98 -3.28
N GLU A 45 -14.23 6.26 -3.41
CA GLU A 45 -13.25 7.27 -3.83
C GLU A 45 -13.41 8.54 -3.01
N GLY A 46 -12.32 9.28 -2.87
CA GLY A 46 -12.30 10.53 -2.13
C GLY A 46 -10.93 11.19 -2.14
N ALA A 47 -10.74 12.15 -1.24
CA ALA A 47 -9.48 12.85 -1.04
C ALA A 47 -8.99 12.66 0.39
N ALA A 48 -7.70 12.38 0.55
CA ALA A 48 -6.99 12.29 1.83
C ALA A 48 -5.51 12.60 1.63
N GLN A 49 -4.82 13.08 2.66
CA GLN A 49 -3.37 13.31 2.65
C GLN A 49 -2.86 14.17 1.49
N GLY A 50 -3.67 15.12 1.01
CA GLY A 50 -3.32 15.99 -0.11
C GLY A 50 -3.41 15.35 -1.50
N THR A 51 -3.96 14.12 -1.60
CA THR A 51 -4.15 13.36 -2.84
C THR A 51 -5.53 12.72 -2.88
N THR A 52 -5.78 11.87 -3.89
CA THR A 52 -7.01 11.07 -4.01
C THR A 52 -6.77 9.64 -3.57
N TYR A 53 -7.86 8.95 -3.18
CA TYR A 53 -7.85 7.51 -2.97
C TYR A 53 -8.95 6.83 -3.78
N HIS A 54 -8.68 5.58 -4.20
CA HIS A 54 -9.61 4.74 -4.94
C HIS A 54 -9.56 3.32 -4.38
N ILE A 55 -10.67 2.86 -3.82
CA ILE A 55 -10.79 1.53 -3.23
C ILE A 55 -11.82 0.75 -4.02
N SER A 56 -11.44 -0.42 -4.50
CA SER A 56 -12.33 -1.38 -5.15
C SER A 56 -12.35 -2.66 -4.33
N TYR A 57 -13.53 -3.14 -3.96
CA TYR A 57 -13.67 -4.37 -3.18
C TYR A 57 -14.95 -5.12 -3.53
N TRP A 58 -14.97 -6.39 -3.21
CA TRP A 58 -16.18 -7.22 -3.26
C TRP A 58 -16.11 -8.31 -2.19
N SER A 59 -17.24 -8.98 -1.93
CA SER A 59 -17.31 -10.10 -1.01
C SER A 59 -18.36 -11.09 -1.43
N LYS A 60 -18.16 -12.35 -1.07
CA LYS A 60 -19.16 -13.43 -1.24
C LYS A 60 -20.34 -13.31 -0.28
N THR A 61 -20.16 -12.56 0.78
CA THR A 61 -21.20 -12.30 1.80
C THR A 61 -21.67 -10.86 1.69
N SER A 62 -22.92 -10.60 2.10
CA SER A 62 -23.42 -9.23 2.15
C SER A 62 -22.61 -8.38 3.11
N ILE A 63 -22.22 -7.19 2.66
CA ILE A 63 -21.46 -6.20 3.43
C ILE A 63 -22.29 -4.93 3.52
N ASP A 64 -22.27 -4.32 4.69
CA ASP A 64 -22.79 -2.96 4.87
C ASP A 64 -21.79 -1.94 4.31
N ASN A 65 -22.04 -1.47 3.10
CA ASN A 65 -21.19 -0.49 2.43
C ASN A 65 -21.08 0.83 3.20
N ALA A 66 -22.11 1.23 3.94
CA ALA A 66 -22.05 2.44 4.77
C ALA A 66 -21.08 2.26 5.94
N ALA A 67 -21.02 1.07 6.52
CA ALA A 67 -20.03 0.73 7.55
C ALA A 67 -18.60 0.75 6.98
N VAL A 68 -18.39 0.23 5.77
CA VAL A 68 -17.06 0.28 5.10
C VAL A 68 -16.63 1.73 4.87
N VAL A 69 -17.50 2.56 4.27
CA VAL A 69 -17.21 3.99 4.03
C VAL A 69 -16.83 4.71 5.32
N ASN A 70 -17.61 4.49 6.39
CA ASN A 70 -17.35 5.14 7.68
C ASN A 70 -16.04 4.66 8.32
N ALA A 71 -15.74 3.36 8.26
CA ALA A 71 -14.50 2.80 8.80
C ALA A 71 -13.26 3.34 8.07
N VAL A 72 -13.27 3.31 6.72
CA VAL A 72 -12.19 3.88 5.89
C VAL A 72 -11.97 5.35 6.20
N LYS A 73 -13.04 6.14 6.26
CA LYS A 73 -12.93 7.57 6.57
C LYS A 73 -12.38 7.83 7.97
N THR A 74 -12.85 7.09 8.95
CA THR A 74 -12.37 7.20 10.34
C THR A 74 -10.88 6.90 10.43
N GLU A 75 -10.41 5.87 9.73
CA GLU A 75 -8.99 5.50 9.71
C GLU A 75 -8.14 6.57 9.00
N LEU A 76 -8.56 7.04 7.83
CA LEU A 76 -7.85 8.12 7.13
C LEU A 76 -7.75 9.40 7.96
N ASP A 77 -8.83 9.76 8.66
CA ASP A 77 -8.84 10.93 9.57
C ASP A 77 -7.89 10.72 10.78
N ALA A 78 -7.79 9.49 11.31
CA ALA A 78 -6.88 9.14 12.40
C ALA A 78 -5.41 9.21 11.95
N ILE A 79 -5.11 8.65 10.78
CA ILE A 79 -3.77 8.70 10.16
C ILE A 79 -3.36 10.15 9.90
N ASP A 80 -4.25 10.98 9.33
CA ASP A 80 -3.96 12.40 9.09
C ASP A 80 -3.67 13.15 10.39
N LYS A 81 -4.42 12.88 11.46
CA LYS A 81 -4.19 13.46 12.78
C LYS A 81 -2.86 13.03 13.41
N THR A 82 -2.37 11.84 13.06
CA THR A 82 -1.11 11.31 13.61
C THR A 82 0.09 11.73 12.77
N LEU A 83 0.02 11.57 11.44
CA LEU A 83 1.19 11.60 10.55
C LEU A 83 1.30 12.85 9.68
N SER A 84 0.28 13.70 9.58
CA SER A 84 0.28 14.81 8.63
C SER A 84 1.33 15.87 8.97
N ASN A 85 2.26 16.10 8.05
CA ASN A 85 3.22 17.19 8.15
C ASN A 85 2.66 18.57 7.72
N TYR A 86 1.35 18.64 7.42
CA TYR A 86 0.68 19.86 6.96
C TYR A 86 -0.31 20.43 7.98
N ARG A 87 -0.78 19.63 8.94
CA ARG A 87 -1.67 20.10 9.99
C ARG A 87 -0.91 20.31 11.31
N PRO A 88 -0.99 21.52 11.90
CA PRO A 88 -0.16 21.89 13.05
C PRO A 88 -0.53 21.14 14.36
N ASP A 89 -1.70 20.52 14.42
CA ASP A 89 -2.20 19.75 15.57
C ASP A 89 -1.97 18.22 15.42
N SER A 90 -1.28 17.78 14.37
CA SER A 90 -0.89 16.38 14.24
C SER A 90 0.20 16.01 15.26
N VAL A 91 0.26 14.72 15.62
CA VAL A 91 1.27 14.24 16.57
C VAL A 91 2.68 14.53 16.08
N ILE A 92 2.96 14.30 14.78
CA ILE A 92 4.29 14.56 14.22
C ILE A 92 4.64 16.05 14.19
N GLU A 93 3.70 16.96 13.92
CA GLU A 93 3.99 18.41 13.93
C GLU A 93 4.09 18.96 15.35
N VAL A 94 3.37 18.42 16.32
CA VAL A 94 3.59 18.70 17.75
C VAL A 94 5.00 18.28 18.17
N PHE A 95 5.44 17.07 17.78
CA PHE A 95 6.82 16.62 17.97
C PHE A 95 7.82 17.57 17.29
N ASN A 96 7.56 17.96 16.04
CA ASN A 96 8.44 18.87 15.27
C ASN A 96 8.55 20.26 15.90
N SER A 97 7.47 20.81 16.45
CA SER A 97 7.43 22.15 17.05
C SER A 97 8.01 22.21 18.45
N THR A 98 8.12 21.08 19.14
CA THR A 98 8.69 21.03 20.51
C THR A 98 10.21 21.11 20.45
N GLU A 99 10.77 22.23 20.90
CA GLU A 99 12.22 22.48 20.85
C GLU A 99 12.91 22.02 22.15
N ASN A 100 13.01 20.71 22.36
CA ASN A 100 13.78 20.10 23.43
C ASN A 100 14.41 18.76 23.02
N THR A 101 15.19 18.16 23.92
CA THR A 101 15.83 16.85 23.72
C THR A 101 15.30 15.80 24.70
N ASP A 102 14.15 16.04 25.29
CA ASP A 102 13.50 15.08 26.16
C ASP A 102 12.81 13.97 25.33
N SER A 103 12.56 12.85 25.96
CA SER A 103 11.72 11.79 25.38
C SER A 103 10.29 12.29 25.24
N GLN A 104 9.70 12.11 24.07
CA GLN A 104 8.35 12.55 23.72
C GLN A 104 7.53 11.36 23.25
N GLU A 105 6.29 11.27 23.75
CA GLU A 105 5.32 10.29 23.29
C GLU A 105 4.80 10.69 21.91
N VAL A 106 4.94 9.78 20.92
CA VAL A 106 4.49 9.98 19.53
C VAL A 106 3.58 8.86 19.04
N GLY A 107 3.38 7.81 19.83
CA GLY A 107 2.59 6.64 19.47
C GLY A 107 3.39 5.57 18.71
N ALA A 108 2.79 4.38 18.67
CA ALA A 108 3.44 3.20 18.09
C ALA A 108 3.58 3.29 16.56
N GLU A 109 2.66 3.96 15.90
CA GLU A 109 2.63 4.16 14.45
C GLU A 109 3.87 4.94 13.99
N ILE A 110 4.14 6.10 14.58
CA ILE A 110 5.30 6.92 14.23
C ILE A 110 6.61 6.17 14.55
N VAL A 111 6.66 5.48 15.69
CA VAL A 111 7.84 4.68 16.05
C VAL A 111 8.08 3.56 15.05
N LYS A 112 7.03 2.85 14.59
CA LYS A 112 7.11 1.83 13.53
C LYS A 112 7.73 2.42 12.25
N LEU A 113 7.21 3.56 11.78
CA LEU A 113 7.71 4.24 10.58
C LEU A 113 9.17 4.66 10.72
N VAL A 114 9.56 5.23 11.85
CA VAL A 114 10.96 5.62 12.13
C VAL A 114 11.89 4.42 12.13
N ARG A 115 11.50 3.27 12.71
CA ARG A 115 12.31 2.04 12.70
C ARG A 115 12.54 1.52 11.27
N ILE A 116 11.49 1.50 10.44
CA ILE A 116 11.61 1.12 9.02
C ILE A 116 12.56 2.08 8.32
N ALA A 117 12.35 3.39 8.48
CA ALA A 117 13.17 4.42 7.86
C ALA A 117 14.64 4.36 8.30
N GLN A 118 14.93 4.05 9.56
CA GLN A 118 16.30 3.86 10.05
C GLN A 118 16.98 2.68 9.34
N THR A 119 16.26 1.57 9.14
CA THR A 119 16.77 0.40 8.43
C THR A 119 17.09 0.75 6.97
N VAL A 120 16.16 1.43 6.28
CA VAL A 120 16.33 1.87 4.88
C VAL A 120 17.45 2.89 4.77
N SER A 121 17.54 3.85 5.69
CA SER A 121 18.60 4.86 5.73
C SER A 121 20.00 4.23 5.84
N VAL A 122 20.16 3.22 6.71
CA VAL A 122 21.43 2.50 6.84
C VAL A 122 21.77 1.77 5.54
N ALA A 123 20.82 1.06 4.95
CA ALA A 123 21.01 0.31 3.71
C ALA A 123 21.35 1.20 2.51
N THR A 124 20.88 2.46 2.51
CA THR A 124 21.10 3.46 1.46
C THR A 124 22.18 4.50 1.81
N GLN A 125 22.98 4.23 2.86
CA GLN A 125 24.09 5.07 3.30
C GLN A 125 23.67 6.53 3.56
N GLY A 126 22.45 6.73 4.09
CA GLY A 126 21.89 8.02 4.44
C GLY A 126 21.31 8.82 3.26
N CYS A 127 21.14 8.25 2.06
CA CYS A 127 20.41 8.92 0.97
C CYS A 127 18.95 9.15 1.37
N TYR A 128 18.31 8.15 1.97
CA TYR A 128 16.98 8.23 2.54
C TYR A 128 17.03 8.69 4.01
N ASP A 129 16.29 9.75 4.34
CA ASP A 129 16.32 10.36 5.67
C ASP A 129 15.03 11.13 5.97
N LEU A 130 14.31 10.74 7.00
CA LEU A 130 13.07 11.43 7.41
C LEU A 130 13.33 12.79 8.06
N THR A 131 14.57 13.13 8.39
CA THR A 131 14.86 14.40 9.07
C THR A 131 15.07 15.57 8.09
N MET A 132 14.76 15.37 6.81
CA MET A 132 15.00 16.35 5.74
C MET A 132 13.97 17.48 5.63
N LYS A 133 12.98 17.58 6.53
CA LYS A 133 11.95 18.64 6.49
C LYS A 133 12.52 20.04 6.24
N PRO A 134 13.61 20.48 6.93
CA PRO A 134 14.18 21.82 6.68
C PRO A 134 14.75 22.02 5.28
N LEU A 135 15.18 20.94 4.61
CA LEU A 135 15.66 21.02 3.22
C LEU A 135 14.49 21.10 2.24
N PHE A 136 13.38 20.38 2.46
CA PHE A 136 12.17 20.53 1.65
C PHE A 136 11.62 21.96 1.70
N ASP A 137 11.59 22.56 2.89
CA ASP A 137 11.19 23.95 3.09
C ASP A 137 12.14 24.90 2.35
N LEU A 138 13.46 24.70 2.47
CA LEU A 138 14.49 25.54 1.82
C LEU A 138 14.39 25.50 0.28
N TRP A 139 14.11 24.33 -0.32
CA TRP A 139 13.98 24.16 -1.77
C TRP A 139 12.61 24.59 -2.31
N GLY A 140 11.66 24.94 -1.44
CA GLY A 140 10.31 25.38 -1.81
C GLY A 140 9.37 24.27 -2.31
N PHE A 141 9.65 23.00 -1.97
CA PHE A 141 8.77 21.88 -2.35
C PHE A 141 7.50 21.78 -1.51
N ARG A 142 7.35 22.62 -0.46
CA ARG A 142 6.19 22.64 0.45
C ARG A 142 5.26 23.84 0.30
N GLY A 143 5.14 24.38 -0.92
CA GLY A 143 4.18 25.45 -1.23
C GLY A 143 4.74 26.86 -1.21
N GLU A 144 6.03 27.06 -0.91
CA GLU A 144 6.74 28.30 -1.18
C GLU A 144 7.20 28.35 -2.64
N ALA A 145 7.51 29.57 -3.13
CA ALA A 145 8.06 29.69 -4.47
C ALA A 145 9.40 28.93 -4.56
N PRO A 146 9.60 28.06 -5.55
CA PRO A 146 10.85 27.36 -5.73
C PRO A 146 12.01 28.35 -5.79
N ALA A 147 13.08 28.11 -5.03
CA ALA A 147 14.25 28.96 -4.97
C ALA A 147 15.52 28.11 -5.09
N MET A 148 16.58 28.73 -5.65
CA MET A 148 17.92 28.12 -5.62
C MET A 148 18.61 28.50 -4.32
N PRO A 149 18.76 27.59 -3.35
CA PRO A 149 19.36 27.90 -2.08
C PRO A 149 20.86 28.17 -2.18
N ASP A 150 21.33 29.05 -1.31
CA ASP A 150 22.79 29.28 -1.13
C ASP A 150 23.45 27.99 -0.59
N ALA A 151 24.61 27.63 -1.16
CA ALA A 151 25.35 26.44 -0.75
C ALA A 151 25.74 26.43 0.74
N ALA A 152 26.03 27.61 1.32
CA ALA A 152 26.35 27.73 2.74
C ALA A 152 25.15 27.44 3.64
N ILE A 153 23.93 27.80 3.20
CA ILE A 153 22.67 27.46 3.92
C ILE A 153 22.42 25.96 3.86
N ILE A 154 22.57 25.35 2.67
CA ILE A 154 22.46 23.89 2.52
C ILE A 154 23.41 23.17 3.47
N HIS A 155 24.69 23.54 3.45
CA HIS A 155 25.72 22.95 4.31
C HIS A 155 25.40 23.11 5.82
N LYS A 156 24.87 24.27 6.22
CA LYS A 156 24.42 24.49 7.60
C LYS A 156 23.29 23.57 7.98
N LEU A 157 22.29 23.37 7.11
CA LEU A 157 21.15 22.46 7.38
C LEU A 157 21.58 20.99 7.40
N GLN A 158 22.50 20.58 6.52
CA GLN A 158 23.03 19.20 6.53
C GLN A 158 23.64 18.81 7.88
N SER A 159 24.29 19.74 8.59
CA SER A 159 24.82 19.46 9.93
C SER A 159 23.73 19.21 10.98
N ARG A 160 22.48 19.59 10.69
CA ARG A 160 21.33 19.52 11.60
C ARG A 160 20.37 18.37 11.30
N ILE A 161 20.47 17.72 10.14
CA ILE A 161 19.69 16.54 9.74
C ILE A 161 20.49 15.26 9.99
N GLY A 162 19.83 14.10 9.87
CA GLY A 162 20.42 12.76 9.95
C GLY A 162 19.64 11.83 10.85
N MET A 163 19.24 10.67 10.34
CA MET A 163 18.48 9.64 11.08
C MET A 163 19.16 9.23 12.40
N ALA A 164 20.50 9.29 12.48
CA ALA A 164 21.24 9.02 13.71
C ALA A 164 20.99 10.04 14.84
N LYS A 165 20.34 11.17 14.54
CA LYS A 165 19.95 12.21 15.51
C LYS A 165 18.53 12.05 16.03
N LEU A 166 17.78 11.07 15.51
CA LEU A 166 16.46 10.67 15.95
C LEU A 166 16.57 9.31 16.66
N GLU A 167 16.30 9.26 17.94
CA GLU A 167 16.39 8.05 18.75
C GLU A 167 15.01 7.47 19.03
N VAL A 168 14.87 6.17 18.84
CA VAL A 168 13.74 5.39 19.34
C VAL A 168 14.04 4.97 20.77
N ILE A 169 13.24 5.43 21.72
CA ILE A 169 13.42 5.13 23.15
C ILE A 169 12.70 3.83 23.53
N ASP A 170 11.45 3.69 23.09
CA ASP A 170 10.62 2.49 23.27
C ASP A 170 9.61 2.37 22.11
N ASP A 171 8.51 1.64 22.31
CA ASP A 171 7.52 1.39 21.25
C ASP A 171 6.55 2.56 21.02
N SER A 172 6.64 3.64 21.79
CA SER A 172 5.77 4.83 21.66
C SER A 172 6.51 6.17 21.78
N HIS A 173 7.81 6.17 22.11
CA HIS A 173 8.56 7.40 22.37
C HIS A 173 9.76 7.58 21.45
N LEU A 174 9.93 8.81 20.99
CA LEU A 174 11.12 9.29 20.28
C LEU A 174 11.85 10.36 21.08
N ARG A 175 13.13 10.53 20.79
CA ARG A 175 13.96 11.61 21.34
C ARG A 175 14.79 12.24 20.23
N LYS A 176 14.86 13.57 20.21
CA LYS A 176 15.76 14.34 19.35
C LYS A 176 17.11 14.54 20.03
N LYS A 177 18.21 14.34 19.31
CA LYS A 177 19.55 14.76 19.79
C LYS A 177 19.83 16.24 19.58
N LEU A 178 19.08 16.89 18.68
CA LEU A 178 19.08 18.34 18.46
C LEU A 178 17.66 18.84 18.68
N ALA A 179 17.48 19.85 19.51
CA ALA A 179 16.16 20.35 19.90
C ALA A 179 15.30 20.79 18.72
N ASP A 180 15.92 21.32 17.67
CA ASP A 180 15.28 21.79 16.43
C ASP A 180 15.22 20.75 15.31
N LEU A 181 15.55 19.48 15.57
CA LEU A 181 15.39 18.40 14.61
C LEU A 181 13.90 18.27 14.21
N LYS A 182 13.64 18.15 12.91
CA LYS A 182 12.27 17.98 12.38
C LYS A 182 12.19 16.76 11.51
N VAL A 183 11.07 16.05 11.58
CA VAL A 183 10.79 14.81 10.86
C VAL A 183 9.72 15.06 9.80
N ASP A 184 9.92 14.49 8.63
CA ASP A 184 8.98 14.44 7.52
C ASP A 184 8.63 12.99 7.21
N LEU A 185 7.35 12.65 7.26
CA LEU A 185 6.86 11.30 7.03
C LEU A 185 6.31 11.09 5.61
N SER A 186 6.37 12.10 4.74
CA SER A 186 5.69 12.06 3.42
C SER A 186 6.18 10.95 2.49
N SER A 187 7.40 10.45 2.68
CA SER A 187 8.01 9.38 1.87
C SER A 187 7.77 7.96 2.40
N ILE A 188 6.85 7.79 3.37
CA ILE A 188 6.51 6.49 3.97
C ILE A 188 5.05 6.44 4.45
N ALA A 189 4.39 7.59 4.58
CA ALA A 189 3.05 7.67 5.14
C ALA A 189 1.96 7.17 4.18
N GLN A 190 2.17 7.27 2.87
CA GLN A 190 1.19 6.77 1.90
C GLN A 190 1.14 5.24 1.92
N GLY A 191 2.29 4.57 1.89
CA GLY A 191 2.37 3.11 2.04
C GLY A 191 1.79 2.62 3.36
N TYR A 192 2.05 3.33 4.46
CA TYR A 192 1.40 3.05 5.75
C TYR A 192 -0.12 3.17 5.66
N SER A 193 -0.63 4.22 5.03
CA SER A 193 -2.07 4.42 4.87
C SER A 193 -2.73 3.33 4.03
N VAL A 194 -2.08 2.90 2.94
CA VAL A 194 -2.54 1.76 2.13
C VAL A 194 -2.59 0.48 2.98
N SER A 195 -1.58 0.23 3.84
CA SER A 195 -1.55 -0.89 4.76
C SER A 195 -2.72 -0.87 5.74
N GLU A 196 -2.95 0.26 6.42
CA GLU A 196 -3.99 0.36 7.44
C GLU A 196 -5.41 0.29 6.84
N ILE A 197 -5.64 0.91 5.68
CA ILE A 197 -6.92 0.79 4.97
C ILE A 197 -7.17 -0.65 4.51
N SER A 198 -6.14 -1.36 4.04
CA SER A 198 -6.25 -2.79 3.73
C SER A 198 -6.63 -3.61 4.96
N HIS A 199 -6.04 -3.33 6.11
CA HIS A 199 -6.38 -3.93 7.39
C HIS A 199 -7.84 -3.66 7.81
N VAL A 200 -8.33 -2.42 7.62
CA VAL A 200 -9.73 -2.05 7.90
C VAL A 200 -10.68 -2.91 7.07
N LEU A 201 -10.39 -3.10 5.77
CA LEU A 201 -11.21 -3.97 4.91
C LEU A 201 -11.18 -5.42 5.40
N GLU A 202 -10.02 -5.95 5.78
CA GLU A 202 -9.86 -7.31 6.29
C GLU A 202 -10.61 -7.53 7.61
N GLN A 203 -10.60 -6.57 8.53
CA GLN A 203 -11.36 -6.60 9.77
C GLN A 203 -12.88 -6.64 9.54
N LEU A 204 -13.34 -6.07 8.43
CA LEU A 204 -14.73 -6.15 7.98
C LEU A 204 -15.04 -7.43 7.18
N GLY A 205 -14.08 -8.36 7.08
CA GLY A 205 -14.23 -9.65 6.37
C GLY A 205 -14.10 -9.54 4.85
N ILE A 206 -13.58 -8.42 4.34
CA ILE A 206 -13.30 -8.19 2.92
C ILE A 206 -11.88 -8.67 2.61
N THR A 207 -11.76 -9.70 1.77
CA THR A 207 -10.48 -10.31 1.40
C THR A 207 -10.09 -10.10 -0.05
N ASP A 208 -10.98 -9.51 -0.83
CA ASP A 208 -10.83 -9.32 -2.27
C ASP A 208 -10.93 -7.82 -2.59
N TYR A 209 -9.77 -7.16 -2.68
CA TYR A 209 -9.72 -5.71 -2.79
C TYR A 209 -8.51 -5.20 -3.60
N LEU A 210 -8.64 -3.96 -4.04
CA LEU A 210 -7.58 -3.07 -4.46
C LEU A 210 -7.76 -1.77 -3.69
N VAL A 211 -6.74 -1.38 -2.92
CA VAL A 211 -6.62 -0.08 -2.24
C VAL A 211 -5.55 0.72 -2.96
N GLU A 212 -5.86 1.94 -3.35
CA GLU A 212 -4.92 2.88 -3.97
C GLU A 212 -5.07 4.24 -3.29
N ILE A 213 -3.94 4.87 -2.94
CA ILE A 213 -3.85 6.22 -2.37
C ILE A 213 -2.68 6.95 -3.02
N GLY A 214 -2.97 7.96 -3.85
CA GLY A 214 -1.94 8.80 -4.47
C GLY A 214 -0.98 8.09 -5.43
N GLY A 215 -1.40 6.97 -6.02
CA GLY A 215 -0.58 6.14 -6.88
C GLY A 215 0.00 4.90 -6.18
N GLU A 216 0.08 4.93 -4.85
CA GLU A 216 0.53 3.82 -4.03
C GLU A 216 -0.59 2.81 -3.81
N LEU A 217 -0.34 1.52 -4.01
CA LEU A 217 -1.43 0.56 -3.98
C LEU A 217 -1.07 -0.80 -3.39
N GLN A 218 -2.13 -1.48 -2.88
CA GLN A 218 -2.08 -2.87 -2.48
C GLN A 218 -3.31 -3.62 -3.00
N THR A 219 -3.11 -4.88 -3.37
CA THR A 219 -4.20 -5.79 -3.73
C THR A 219 -4.15 -7.06 -2.91
N ARG A 220 -5.32 -7.68 -2.76
CA ARG A 220 -5.49 -9.05 -2.26
C ARG A 220 -6.63 -9.71 -3.02
N GLY A 221 -6.57 -11.05 -3.17
CA GLY A 221 -7.63 -11.81 -3.81
C GLY A 221 -7.80 -11.53 -5.30
N TYR A 222 -9.01 -11.60 -5.79
CA TYR A 222 -9.35 -11.54 -7.21
C TYR A 222 -10.70 -10.83 -7.43
N LYS A 223 -11.06 -10.56 -8.69
CA LYS A 223 -12.36 -10.00 -9.08
C LYS A 223 -13.45 -11.08 -9.05
N PRO A 224 -14.74 -10.71 -9.00
CA PRO A 224 -15.85 -11.68 -8.97
C PRO A 224 -15.81 -12.73 -10.08
N ASP A 225 -15.28 -12.38 -11.27
CA ASP A 225 -15.09 -13.24 -12.43
C ASP A 225 -13.82 -14.12 -12.37
N GLN A 226 -13.20 -14.22 -11.20
CA GLN A 226 -11.95 -14.95 -10.96
C GLN A 226 -10.74 -14.38 -11.69
N GLN A 227 -10.84 -13.18 -12.28
CA GLN A 227 -9.70 -12.51 -12.88
C GLN A 227 -8.80 -11.86 -11.81
N PRO A 228 -7.47 -11.88 -11.97
CA PRO A 228 -6.58 -11.17 -11.07
C PRO A 228 -6.78 -9.66 -11.17
N TRP A 229 -6.39 -8.94 -10.13
CA TRP A 229 -6.21 -7.51 -10.21
C TRP A 229 -5.06 -7.20 -11.20
N ARG A 230 -5.22 -6.15 -11.96
CA ARG A 230 -4.21 -5.71 -12.93
C ARG A 230 -3.95 -4.23 -12.71
N ILE A 231 -2.68 -3.89 -12.59
CA ILE A 231 -2.20 -2.54 -12.32
C ILE A 231 -1.51 -2.02 -13.57
N ALA A 232 -1.81 -0.79 -13.96
CA ALA A 232 -1.08 -0.08 -14.99
C ALA A 232 0.00 0.77 -14.32
N LEU A 233 1.26 0.60 -14.69
CA LEU A 233 2.30 1.58 -14.41
C LEU A 233 2.29 2.61 -15.52
N GLU A 234 2.21 3.87 -15.15
CA GLU A 234 2.26 4.99 -16.09
C GLU A 234 3.66 5.17 -16.66
N ARG A 235 3.73 5.73 -17.85
CA ARG A 235 4.98 6.11 -18.46
C ARG A 235 5.60 7.28 -17.68
N PRO A 236 6.84 7.15 -17.17
CA PRO A 236 7.41 8.13 -16.24
C PRO A 236 7.94 9.38 -16.95
N LEU A 237 7.07 10.05 -17.70
CA LEU A 237 7.35 11.29 -18.41
C LEU A 237 6.32 12.36 -18.00
N PRO A 238 6.72 13.63 -17.85
CA PRO A 238 5.82 14.69 -17.46
C PRO A 238 4.58 14.81 -18.35
N GLY A 239 3.39 14.66 -17.77
CA GLY A 239 2.11 14.76 -18.47
C GLY A 239 1.77 13.58 -19.39
N ASP A 240 2.56 12.51 -19.41
CA ASP A 240 2.29 11.31 -20.20
C ASP A 240 1.51 10.29 -19.34
N MET A 241 0.25 10.07 -19.67
CA MET A 241 -0.64 9.13 -18.97
C MET A 241 -0.74 7.77 -19.68
N HIS A 242 0.11 7.50 -20.68
CA HIS A 242 0.12 6.19 -21.33
C HIS A 242 0.68 5.12 -20.39
N MET A 243 0.16 3.93 -20.53
CA MET A 243 0.66 2.77 -19.79
C MET A 243 2.04 2.37 -20.29
N GLN A 244 3.03 2.31 -19.39
CA GLN A 244 4.36 1.78 -19.63
C GLN A 244 4.36 0.25 -19.45
N LYS A 245 3.77 -0.22 -18.36
CA LYS A 245 3.71 -1.65 -18.00
C LYS A 245 2.36 -2.01 -17.43
N ARG A 246 2.05 -3.30 -17.50
CA ARG A 246 0.94 -3.91 -16.78
C ARG A 246 1.49 -4.95 -15.80
N ILE A 247 1.07 -4.85 -14.55
CA ILE A 247 1.37 -5.86 -13.52
C ILE A 247 0.10 -6.66 -13.26
N THR A 248 0.19 -7.98 -13.41
CA THR A 248 -0.85 -8.91 -12.99
C THR A 248 -0.54 -9.38 -11.58
N MET A 249 -1.44 -9.10 -10.64
CA MET A 249 -1.26 -9.31 -9.22
C MET A 249 -1.58 -10.76 -8.80
N PRO A 250 -0.97 -11.28 -7.72
CA PRO A 250 -1.25 -12.62 -7.22
C PRO A 250 -2.67 -12.69 -6.63
N LYS A 251 -3.25 -13.89 -6.62
CA LYS A 251 -4.58 -14.13 -6.07
C LYS A 251 -4.55 -14.56 -4.60
N ASP A 252 -3.51 -15.25 -4.19
CA ASP A 252 -3.48 -16.00 -2.92
C ASP A 252 -2.75 -15.25 -1.79
N THR A 253 -2.14 -14.11 -2.11
CA THR A 253 -1.41 -13.28 -1.14
C THR A 253 -1.66 -11.80 -1.42
N GLN A 254 -1.55 -10.99 -0.38
CA GLN A 254 -1.50 -9.55 -0.55
C GLN A 254 -0.18 -9.13 -1.18
N MET A 255 -0.24 -8.09 -2.00
CA MET A 255 0.96 -7.54 -2.63
C MET A 255 0.75 -6.07 -2.91
N ALA A 256 1.74 -5.27 -2.57
CA ALA A 256 1.80 -3.84 -2.82
C ALA A 256 2.68 -3.52 -4.03
N VAL A 257 2.35 -2.44 -4.70
CA VAL A 257 3.13 -1.81 -5.77
C VAL A 257 3.23 -0.34 -5.42
N MET A 258 4.45 0.12 -5.11
CA MET A 258 4.76 1.50 -4.74
C MET A 258 5.72 2.09 -5.75
N THR A 259 5.50 3.33 -6.16
CA THR A 259 6.27 3.93 -7.24
C THR A 259 6.65 5.38 -6.96
N SER A 260 7.92 5.61 -6.71
CA SER A 260 8.51 6.95 -6.70
C SER A 260 8.97 7.39 -8.08
N GLY A 261 8.76 8.66 -8.42
CA GLY A 261 9.14 9.23 -9.70
C GLY A 261 9.55 10.71 -9.62
N THR A 262 10.39 11.14 -10.58
CA THR A 262 10.87 12.54 -10.64
C THR A 262 10.00 13.42 -11.53
N TYR A 263 8.95 12.88 -12.17
CA TYR A 263 8.19 13.51 -13.25
C TYR A 263 6.91 14.24 -12.78
N ASN A 264 6.44 14.01 -11.57
CA ASN A 264 5.20 14.59 -11.03
C ASN A 264 5.44 15.90 -10.24
N HIS A 265 6.47 15.94 -9.39
CA HIS A 265 6.80 17.07 -8.54
C HIS A 265 8.21 17.59 -8.81
N TYR A 266 8.31 18.63 -9.61
CA TYR A 266 9.57 19.26 -10.00
C TYR A 266 9.37 20.75 -10.28
N PHE A 267 10.44 21.48 -10.34
CA PHE A 267 10.49 22.82 -10.95
C PHE A 267 11.65 22.96 -11.92
N ASP A 268 11.49 23.82 -12.91
CA ASP A 268 12.55 24.12 -13.88
C ASP A 268 13.18 25.48 -13.54
N PHE A 269 14.51 25.53 -13.44
CA PHE A 269 15.28 26.75 -13.19
C PHE A 269 16.52 26.77 -14.09
N GLN A 270 16.69 27.87 -14.85
CA GLN A 270 17.80 28.07 -15.80
C GLN A 270 18.02 26.90 -16.77
N GLY A 271 16.95 26.27 -17.23
CA GLY A 271 16.99 25.14 -18.18
C GLY A 271 17.34 23.78 -17.55
N GLN A 272 17.48 23.72 -16.23
CA GLN A 272 17.68 22.48 -15.48
C GLN A 272 16.44 22.15 -14.67
N ARG A 273 16.06 20.87 -14.64
CA ARG A 273 14.97 20.34 -13.82
C ARG A 273 15.46 19.89 -12.45
N TYR A 274 14.70 20.23 -11.43
CA TYR A 274 14.94 19.89 -10.03
C TYR A 274 13.72 19.13 -9.50
N SER A 275 13.88 17.86 -9.21
CA SER A 275 12.83 17.04 -8.62
C SER A 275 12.72 17.26 -7.12
N HIS A 276 11.58 16.91 -6.55
CA HIS A 276 11.37 16.92 -5.09
C HIS A 276 12.16 15.83 -4.34
N ILE A 277 12.78 14.89 -5.05
CA ILE A 277 13.61 13.84 -4.43
C ILE A 277 14.98 14.45 -4.08
N LEU A 278 15.23 14.55 -2.79
CA LEU A 278 16.47 15.13 -2.25
C LEU A 278 17.41 14.01 -1.76
N ASP A 279 18.70 14.17 -2.04
CA ASP A 279 19.74 13.35 -1.43
C ASP A 279 20.20 14.00 -0.10
N ALA A 280 19.89 13.38 1.04
CA ALA A 280 20.24 13.89 2.35
C ALA A 280 21.75 14.03 2.57
N ARG A 281 22.57 13.25 1.85
CA ARG A 281 24.03 13.27 1.94
C ARG A 281 24.64 14.58 1.42
N ASN A 282 23.99 15.24 0.46
CA ASN A 282 24.43 16.50 -0.13
C ASN A 282 23.42 17.64 0.00
N GLY A 283 22.19 17.35 0.50
CA GLY A 283 21.11 18.32 0.70
C GLY A 283 20.52 18.91 -0.58
N ARG A 284 20.67 18.24 -1.71
CA ARG A 284 20.27 18.71 -3.04
C ARG A 284 19.31 17.74 -3.72
N PRO A 285 18.47 18.23 -4.65
CA PRO A 285 17.74 17.37 -5.57
C PRO A 285 18.68 16.45 -6.35
N ILE A 286 18.24 15.23 -6.59
CA ILE A 286 18.95 14.26 -7.44
C ILE A 286 19.04 14.80 -8.88
N THR A 287 20.12 14.45 -9.60
CA THR A 287 20.40 14.94 -10.96
C THR A 287 20.70 13.81 -11.97
N HIS A 288 20.60 12.54 -11.56
CA HIS A 288 20.80 11.41 -12.45
C HIS A 288 19.57 11.14 -13.33
N ASP A 289 19.74 10.30 -14.35
CA ASP A 289 18.72 9.99 -15.37
C ASP A 289 17.67 8.97 -14.93
N LEU A 290 17.73 8.43 -13.70
CA LEU A 290 16.69 7.54 -13.18
C LEU A 290 15.43 8.35 -12.93
N VAL A 291 14.33 7.99 -13.58
CA VAL A 291 13.07 8.76 -13.53
C VAL A 291 11.99 8.08 -12.71
N SER A 292 12.08 6.76 -12.51
CA SER A 292 11.10 6.01 -11.72
C SER A 292 11.71 4.75 -11.12
N VAL A 293 11.27 4.43 -9.91
CA VAL A 293 11.48 3.14 -9.26
C VAL A 293 10.15 2.62 -8.75
N THR A 294 9.81 1.38 -9.13
CA THR A 294 8.65 0.66 -8.60
C THR A 294 9.13 -0.48 -7.73
N VAL A 295 8.69 -0.53 -6.48
CA VAL A 295 8.97 -1.61 -5.53
C VAL A 295 7.72 -2.46 -5.34
N ILE A 296 7.90 -3.79 -5.32
CA ILE A 296 6.84 -4.76 -5.13
C ILE A 296 7.14 -5.54 -3.84
N HIS A 297 6.24 -5.45 -2.87
CA HIS A 297 6.45 -6.04 -1.55
C HIS A 297 5.11 -6.42 -0.89
N GLU A 298 5.13 -7.35 0.08
CA GLU A 298 3.92 -7.72 0.83
C GLU A 298 3.50 -6.62 1.82
N ASP A 299 4.45 -5.87 2.38
CA ASP A 299 4.20 -4.70 3.25
C ASP A 299 4.32 -3.40 2.44
N PRO A 300 3.21 -2.63 2.30
CA PRO A 300 3.19 -1.36 1.57
C PRO A 300 4.12 -0.30 2.17
N THR A 301 4.23 -0.24 3.50
CA THR A 301 5.05 0.74 4.20
C THR A 301 6.54 0.58 3.90
N ILE A 302 6.98 -0.69 3.85
CA ILE A 302 8.37 -1.02 3.49
C ILE A 302 8.62 -0.67 2.02
N ALA A 303 7.68 -0.99 1.14
CA ALA A 303 7.82 -0.71 -0.29
C ALA A 303 7.93 0.80 -0.60
N ASP A 304 7.10 1.65 0.05
CA ASP A 304 7.09 3.11 -0.08
C ASP A 304 8.42 3.74 0.38
N ALA A 305 8.96 3.29 1.53
CA ALA A 305 10.27 3.75 1.97
C ALA A 305 11.40 3.36 1.00
N TRP A 306 11.34 2.14 0.45
CA TRP A 306 12.37 1.65 -0.46
C TRP A 306 12.32 2.26 -1.85
N ASP A 307 11.15 2.52 -2.43
CA ASP A 307 11.07 3.09 -3.78
C ASP A 307 11.68 4.50 -3.83
N THR A 308 11.36 5.34 -2.83
CA THR A 308 11.97 6.66 -2.65
C THR A 308 13.48 6.56 -2.40
N ALA A 309 13.90 5.62 -1.56
CA ALA A 309 15.30 5.42 -1.22
C ALA A 309 16.14 4.96 -2.43
N LEU A 310 15.62 4.04 -3.22
CA LEU A 310 16.26 3.54 -4.43
C LEU A 310 16.31 4.59 -5.54
N LEU A 311 15.24 5.39 -5.65
CA LEU A 311 15.23 6.53 -6.57
C LEU A 311 16.26 7.57 -6.16
N CYS A 312 16.44 7.85 -4.86
CA CYS A 312 17.48 8.74 -4.36
C CYS A 312 18.89 8.28 -4.76
N LEU A 313 19.19 6.97 -4.66
CA LEU A 313 20.51 6.41 -4.98
C LEU A 313 20.87 6.45 -6.47
N GLY A 314 19.88 6.50 -7.36
CA GLY A 314 20.08 6.32 -8.80
C GLY A 314 20.24 4.86 -9.19
N GLN A 315 20.32 4.59 -10.50
CA GLN A 315 20.23 3.21 -11.02
C GLN A 315 21.34 2.29 -10.49
N LYS A 316 22.59 2.70 -10.55
CA LYS A 316 23.73 1.82 -10.22
C LYS A 316 23.75 1.43 -8.74
N ASP A 317 23.73 2.43 -7.87
CA ASP A 317 23.84 2.20 -6.42
C ASP A 317 22.49 1.71 -5.85
N GLY A 318 21.37 2.14 -6.43
CA GLY A 318 20.03 1.65 -6.11
C GLY A 318 19.85 0.17 -6.44
N LEU A 319 20.29 -0.28 -7.62
CA LEU A 319 20.23 -1.69 -7.99
C LEU A 319 21.09 -2.56 -7.08
N LEU A 320 22.29 -2.08 -6.71
CA LEU A 320 23.15 -2.76 -5.75
C LEU A 320 22.49 -2.87 -4.36
N ALA A 321 21.91 -1.77 -3.86
CA ALA A 321 21.20 -1.76 -2.57
C ALA A 321 19.97 -2.68 -2.59
N ALA A 322 19.17 -2.65 -3.66
CA ALA A 322 18.01 -3.53 -3.84
C ALA A 322 18.41 -5.00 -3.83
N ASN A 323 19.50 -5.38 -4.52
CA ASN A 323 19.99 -6.75 -4.55
C ASN A 323 20.51 -7.22 -3.18
N LEU A 324 21.27 -6.37 -2.48
CA LEU A 324 21.77 -6.67 -1.12
C LEU A 324 20.65 -6.83 -0.10
N ALA A 325 19.60 -6.04 -0.22
CA ALA A 325 18.44 -6.07 0.68
C ALA A 325 17.33 -7.02 0.19
N HIS A 326 17.51 -7.70 -0.94
CA HIS A 326 16.52 -8.59 -1.57
C HIS A 326 15.17 -7.89 -1.85
N ILE A 327 15.20 -6.62 -2.27
CA ILE A 327 14.01 -5.84 -2.60
C ILE A 327 13.65 -6.03 -4.08
N PRO A 328 12.45 -6.55 -4.40
CA PRO A 328 11.95 -6.62 -5.77
C PRO A 328 11.67 -5.22 -6.31
N ALA A 329 12.51 -4.72 -7.22
CA ALA A 329 12.42 -3.36 -7.75
C ALA A 329 12.61 -3.29 -9.27
N LEU A 330 11.77 -2.49 -9.93
CA LEU A 330 11.87 -2.11 -11.34
C LEU A 330 12.38 -0.66 -11.41
N PHE A 331 13.46 -0.45 -12.15
CA PHE A 331 14.08 0.85 -12.38
C PHE A 331 13.82 1.28 -13.82
N ILE A 332 13.40 2.53 -14.02
CA ILE A 332 13.24 3.12 -15.37
C ILE A 332 14.13 4.36 -15.46
N GLN A 333 15.11 4.32 -16.36
CA GLN A 333 16.04 5.40 -16.65
C GLN A 333 15.66 6.04 -17.98
N GLN A 334 15.74 7.36 -18.07
CA GLN A 334 15.54 8.10 -19.31
C GLN A 334 16.89 8.43 -19.96
N GLN A 335 17.12 7.93 -21.18
CA GLN A 335 18.28 8.26 -22.00
C GLN A 335 17.81 8.92 -23.31
N GLY A 336 17.87 10.25 -23.34
CA GLY A 336 17.28 11.02 -24.44
C GLY A 336 15.76 10.83 -24.50
N THR A 337 15.26 10.19 -25.58
CA THR A 337 13.84 9.85 -25.75
C THR A 337 13.49 8.42 -25.34
N GLU A 338 14.48 7.61 -25.00
CA GLU A 338 14.31 6.19 -24.68
C GLU A 338 14.16 5.99 -23.18
N LEU A 339 13.33 5.02 -22.79
CA LEU A 339 13.17 4.54 -21.42
C LEU A 339 13.82 3.15 -21.32
N ILE A 340 14.86 3.05 -20.50
CA ILE A 340 15.63 1.83 -20.29
C ILE A 340 15.24 1.23 -18.93
N GLU A 341 14.83 -0.03 -18.96
CA GLU A 341 14.39 -0.76 -17.78
C GLU A 341 15.50 -1.65 -17.23
N SER A 342 15.57 -1.73 -15.90
CA SER A 342 16.42 -2.67 -15.18
C SER A 342 15.65 -3.23 -13.98
N LYS A 343 15.92 -4.48 -13.63
CA LYS A 343 15.24 -5.19 -12.53
C LYS A 343 16.27 -5.69 -11.54
N SER A 344 15.91 -5.62 -10.24
CA SER A 344 16.68 -6.31 -9.21
C SER A 344 16.59 -7.83 -9.34
N ASP A 345 17.55 -8.56 -8.77
CA ASP A 345 17.58 -10.02 -8.77
C ASP A 345 16.32 -10.60 -8.10
N ALA A 346 15.86 -9.97 -7.03
CA ALA A 346 14.64 -10.35 -6.34
C ALA A 346 13.39 -10.19 -7.24
N LEU A 347 13.33 -9.14 -8.07
CA LEU A 347 12.21 -8.99 -9.01
C LEU A 347 12.29 -10.00 -10.17
N ASN A 348 13.49 -10.34 -10.64
CA ASN A 348 13.66 -11.32 -11.68
C ASN A 348 13.24 -12.74 -11.26
N THR A 349 13.28 -13.02 -9.97
CA THR A 349 12.91 -14.32 -9.38
C THR A 349 11.51 -14.33 -8.74
N LEU A 350 10.78 -13.21 -8.77
CA LEU A 350 9.44 -13.10 -8.21
C LEU A 350 8.41 -13.70 -9.18
N ASP A 351 8.06 -14.97 -8.97
CA ASP A 351 7.14 -15.75 -9.82
C ASP A 351 5.65 -15.50 -9.55
N LYS A 352 5.33 -14.82 -8.43
CA LYS A 352 3.95 -14.54 -8.02
C LYS A 352 3.24 -13.50 -8.88
N ILE A 353 3.97 -12.71 -9.66
CA ILE A 353 3.45 -11.63 -10.51
C ILE A 353 3.91 -11.78 -11.97
N THR A 354 3.19 -11.12 -12.87
CA THR A 354 3.62 -10.98 -14.27
C THR A 354 3.69 -9.51 -14.62
N ILE A 355 4.81 -9.06 -15.22
CA ILE A 355 5.01 -7.69 -15.71
C ILE A 355 5.15 -7.74 -17.23
N GLU A 356 4.21 -7.10 -17.95
CA GLU A 356 4.11 -7.06 -19.41
C GLU A 356 4.35 -5.66 -19.97
#